data_8aaaab97a5e1919b5ef77d7ab4c5ae9a
#
_entry.id   8aaaab97a5e1919b5ef77d7ab4c5ae9a
#
_cell.length_a   1.000
_cell.length_b   1.000
_cell.length_c   1.000
_cell.angle_alpha   90.00
_cell.angle_beta   90.00
_cell.angle_gamma   90.00
#
_symmetry.space_group_name_H-M   'P 1'
#
loop_
_entity.id
_entity.type
_entity.pdbx_description
1 polymer ?
#
loop_
_entity_poly.entity_id
_entity_poly.type
_entity_poly.pdbx_seq_one_letter_code
_entity_poly.pdbx_strand_id
1 'polypeptide(L)'
;MAQQNSFDIVSQVDSAEIANALNQTIKEVRQRFDFKGSSANVVHEKNELVLTAEDETRLRNMNDILQQKLVRRGVPLKAFSYGNIEPAAGGTVRQRAAIQEGIPQEKAKEVVKFIKDTKVKVQASIQGDIVRVSGRDRDTLQDVIARLKDKDFGIHMQFTNYRSN
;
A
#
# COMPACT_ATOMS: atom_id res chain seq x y z
N MET A 1 36.54 7.03 -11.89
CA MET A 1 35.53 6.46 -10.98
C MET A 1 34.57 5.57 -11.75
N ALA A 2 34.27 4.44 -11.18
CA ALA A 2 33.27 3.57 -11.79
C ALA A 2 31.90 4.22 -11.73
N GLN A 3 31.24 4.29 -12.87
CA GLN A 3 29.86 4.74 -12.92
C GLN A 3 28.94 3.68 -12.34
N GLN A 4 27.95 4.10 -11.60
CA GLN A 4 26.97 3.18 -11.00
C GLN A 4 25.56 3.54 -11.44
N ASN A 5 24.81 2.51 -11.75
CA ASN A 5 23.37 2.62 -11.92
C ASN A 5 22.71 2.39 -10.57
N SER A 6 21.53 2.94 -10.38
CA SER A 6 20.80 2.76 -9.13
C SER A 6 19.31 2.80 -9.34
N PHE A 7 18.57 2.23 -8.41
CA PHE A 7 17.13 2.40 -8.32
C PHE A 7 16.72 2.47 -6.85
N ASP A 8 15.53 2.95 -6.61
CA ASP A 8 14.98 3.05 -5.26
C ASP A 8 13.81 2.08 -5.10
N ILE A 9 13.77 1.41 -3.95
CA ILE A 9 12.64 0.60 -3.52
C ILE A 9 11.82 1.49 -2.59
N VAL A 10 10.56 1.72 -2.92
CA VAL A 10 9.66 2.58 -2.15
C VAL A 10 8.36 1.86 -1.89
N SER A 11 7.60 2.34 -0.91
CA SER A 11 6.23 1.87 -0.64
C SER A 11 5.35 3.11 -0.57
N GLN A 12 4.61 3.36 -1.64
CA GLN A 12 3.80 4.56 -1.77
C GLN A 12 2.42 4.21 -2.31
N VAL A 13 1.45 5.01 -1.94
CA VAL A 13 0.10 4.93 -2.48
C VAL A 13 -0.24 6.28 -3.12
N ASP A 14 -1.09 6.23 -4.15
CA ASP A 14 -1.53 7.45 -4.82
C ASP A 14 -2.79 7.96 -4.12
N SER A 15 -2.64 9.06 -3.38
CA SER A 15 -3.74 9.65 -2.62
C SER A 15 -4.90 10.08 -3.50
N ALA A 16 -4.63 10.54 -4.73
CA ALA A 16 -5.68 10.92 -5.67
C ALA A 16 -6.51 9.71 -6.09
N GLU A 17 -5.86 8.57 -6.32
CA GLU A 17 -6.56 7.34 -6.68
C GLU A 17 -7.35 6.77 -5.50
N ILE A 18 -6.84 6.91 -4.28
CA ILE A 18 -7.60 6.56 -3.08
C ILE A 18 -8.87 7.43 -3.02
N ALA A 19 -8.74 8.74 -3.21
CA ALA A 19 -9.89 9.66 -3.19
C ALA A 19 -10.94 9.27 -4.25
N ASN A 20 -10.50 8.92 -5.46
CA ASN A 20 -11.39 8.47 -6.51
C ASN A 20 -12.13 7.19 -6.12
N ALA A 21 -11.41 6.23 -5.51
CA ALA A 21 -12.02 4.99 -5.06
C ALA A 21 -13.05 5.23 -3.95
N LEU A 22 -12.75 6.11 -3.01
CA LEU A 22 -13.69 6.47 -1.95
C LEU A 22 -14.95 7.11 -2.51
N ASN A 23 -14.81 8.06 -3.43
CA ASN A 23 -15.94 8.73 -4.06
C ASN A 23 -16.84 7.74 -4.80
N GLN A 24 -16.24 6.80 -5.54
CA GLN A 24 -16.98 5.75 -6.24
C GLN A 24 -17.69 4.82 -5.28
N THR A 25 -17.04 4.48 -4.16
CA THR A 25 -17.63 3.63 -3.12
C THR A 25 -18.86 4.29 -2.51
N ILE A 26 -18.73 5.55 -2.11
CA ILE A 26 -19.85 6.31 -1.51
C ILE A 26 -21.00 6.43 -2.50
N LYS A 27 -20.70 6.71 -3.76
CA LYS A 27 -21.70 6.82 -4.80
C LYS A 27 -22.47 5.51 -4.98
N GLU A 28 -21.77 4.39 -5.05
CA GLU A 28 -22.42 3.08 -5.19
C GLU A 28 -23.24 2.71 -3.97
N VAL A 29 -22.72 2.94 -2.76
CA VAL A 29 -23.42 2.69 -1.51
C VAL A 29 -24.74 3.44 -1.47
N ARG A 30 -24.74 4.72 -1.87
CA ARG A 30 -25.97 5.55 -1.87
C ARG A 30 -27.00 5.08 -2.88
N GLN A 31 -26.59 4.41 -3.95
CA GLN A 31 -27.46 3.92 -5.00
C GLN A 31 -28.01 2.51 -4.73
N ARG A 32 -27.37 1.75 -3.84
CA ARG A 32 -27.78 0.38 -3.57
C ARG A 32 -28.98 0.34 -2.63
N PHE A 33 -29.91 -0.55 -2.94
CA PHE A 33 -31.14 -0.69 -2.17
C PHE A 33 -30.86 -1.09 -0.71
N ASP A 34 -29.90 -1.99 -0.50
CA ASP A 34 -29.54 -2.50 0.83
C ASP A 34 -28.87 -1.43 1.71
N PHE A 35 -28.51 -0.27 1.13
CA PHE A 35 -27.95 0.87 1.87
C PHE A 35 -28.91 2.07 1.89
N LYS A 36 -30.14 1.90 1.45
CA LYS A 36 -31.08 3.03 1.40
C LYS A 36 -31.31 3.59 2.81
N GLY A 37 -31.10 4.88 2.98
CA GLY A 37 -31.21 5.53 4.28
C GLY A 37 -30.05 5.27 5.21
N SER A 38 -29.01 4.58 4.75
CA SER A 38 -27.83 4.25 5.55
C SER A 38 -26.95 5.47 5.77
N SER A 39 -26.32 5.55 6.94
CA SER A 39 -25.27 6.52 7.25
C SER A 39 -23.88 5.97 6.97
N ALA A 40 -23.78 4.82 6.29
CA ALA A 40 -22.49 4.21 5.97
C ALA A 40 -21.60 5.19 5.21
N ASN A 41 -20.35 5.30 5.63
CA ASN A 41 -19.42 6.26 5.05
C ASN A 41 -17.97 5.77 5.24
N VAL A 42 -17.10 6.25 4.36
CA VAL A 42 -15.67 6.03 4.47
C VAL A 42 -14.96 7.34 4.20
N VAL A 43 -13.99 7.68 5.05
CA VAL A 43 -13.22 8.91 4.93
C VAL A 43 -11.74 8.61 5.02
N HIS A 44 -10.93 9.45 4.40
CA HIS A 44 -9.47 9.39 4.46
C HIS A 44 -9.00 10.44 5.46
N GLU A 45 -8.45 10.00 6.57
CA GLU A 45 -7.91 10.88 7.61
C GLU A 45 -6.44 10.58 7.83
N LYS A 46 -5.56 11.56 7.55
CA LYS A 46 -4.11 11.40 7.70
C LYS A 46 -3.65 10.11 7.00
N ASN A 47 -3.17 9.14 7.76
CA ASN A 47 -2.61 7.90 7.23
C ASN A 47 -3.55 6.71 7.40
N GLU A 48 -4.85 6.95 7.43
CA GLU A 48 -5.82 5.86 7.58
C GLU A 48 -7.12 6.14 6.88
N LEU A 49 -7.83 5.08 6.57
CA LEU A 49 -9.23 5.14 6.15
C LEU A 49 -10.10 4.81 7.36
N VAL A 50 -11.18 5.54 7.54
CA VAL A 50 -12.14 5.30 8.62
C VAL A 50 -13.48 4.93 8.01
N LEU A 51 -13.91 3.69 8.26
CA LEU A 51 -15.18 3.17 7.78
C LEU A 51 -16.19 3.17 8.93
N THR A 52 -17.40 3.68 8.69
CA THR A 52 -18.48 3.69 9.66
C THR A 52 -19.76 3.18 9.03
N ALA A 53 -20.59 2.49 9.79
CA ALA A 53 -21.86 1.99 9.34
C ALA A 53 -22.78 1.69 10.56
N GLU A 54 -24.06 1.43 10.30
CA GLU A 54 -25.02 1.14 11.36
C GLU A 54 -24.73 -0.19 12.04
N ASP A 55 -24.20 -1.16 11.30
CA ASP A 55 -23.89 -2.48 11.83
C ASP A 55 -22.70 -3.09 11.07
N GLU A 56 -22.22 -4.19 11.61
CA GLU A 56 -21.04 -4.87 11.07
C GLU A 56 -21.27 -5.40 9.66
N THR A 57 -22.46 -5.90 9.36
CA THR A 57 -22.78 -6.42 8.03
C THR A 57 -22.69 -5.33 6.97
N ARG A 58 -23.27 -4.17 7.23
CA ARG A 58 -23.20 -3.04 6.29
C ARG A 58 -21.78 -2.52 6.14
N LEU A 59 -21.02 -2.48 7.23
CA LEU A 59 -19.64 -2.06 7.18
C LEU A 59 -18.82 -2.98 6.28
N ARG A 60 -18.97 -4.29 6.44
CA ARG A 60 -18.26 -5.29 5.63
C ARG A 60 -18.65 -5.21 4.18
N ASN A 61 -19.95 -5.02 3.90
CA ASN A 61 -20.44 -4.89 2.52
C ASN A 61 -19.87 -3.64 1.85
N MET A 62 -19.82 -2.52 2.56
CA MET A 62 -19.20 -1.30 2.06
C MET A 62 -17.71 -1.50 1.80
N ASN A 63 -17.02 -2.19 2.70
CA ASN A 63 -15.60 -2.46 2.54
C ASN A 63 -15.32 -3.34 1.31
N ASP A 64 -16.19 -4.30 1.01
CA ASP A 64 -16.06 -5.11 -0.20
C ASP A 64 -16.14 -4.23 -1.45
N ILE A 65 -17.07 -3.29 -1.47
CA ILE A 65 -17.18 -2.32 -2.58
C ILE A 65 -15.92 -1.47 -2.66
N LEU A 66 -15.44 -0.97 -1.52
CA LEU A 66 -14.23 -0.15 -1.45
C LEU A 66 -13.02 -0.88 -2.01
N GLN A 67 -12.83 -2.14 -1.62
CA GLN A 67 -11.70 -2.93 -2.10
C GLN A 67 -11.75 -3.12 -3.61
N GLN A 68 -12.93 -3.35 -4.18
CA GLN A 68 -13.09 -3.45 -5.64
C GLN A 68 -12.68 -2.14 -6.33
N LYS A 69 -13.10 -1.00 -5.77
CA LYS A 69 -12.77 0.30 -6.37
C LYS A 69 -11.28 0.60 -6.26
N LEU A 70 -10.67 0.27 -5.12
CA LEU A 70 -9.22 0.45 -4.93
C LEU A 70 -8.44 -0.37 -5.94
N VAL A 71 -8.79 -1.63 -6.14
CA VAL A 71 -8.12 -2.50 -7.11
C VAL A 71 -8.25 -1.94 -8.52
N ARG A 72 -9.44 -1.50 -8.91
CA ARG A 72 -9.67 -0.91 -10.24
C ARG A 72 -8.86 0.35 -10.46
N ARG A 73 -8.55 1.09 -9.41
CA ARG A 73 -7.75 2.31 -9.47
C ARG A 73 -6.26 2.04 -9.33
N GLY A 74 -5.87 0.77 -9.29
CA GLY A 74 -4.45 0.41 -9.19
C GLY A 74 -3.86 0.59 -7.80
N VAL A 75 -4.70 0.76 -6.78
CA VAL A 75 -4.22 0.88 -5.40
C VAL A 75 -4.15 -0.52 -4.80
N PRO A 76 -2.97 -0.98 -4.37
CA PRO A 76 -2.81 -2.34 -3.88
C PRO A 76 -3.45 -2.51 -2.49
N LEU A 77 -4.18 -3.60 -2.30
CA LEU A 77 -4.81 -3.88 -1.01
C LEU A 77 -3.79 -4.15 0.09
N LYS A 78 -2.59 -4.59 -0.27
CA LYS A 78 -1.48 -4.77 0.68
C LYS A 78 -1.10 -3.49 1.41
N ALA A 79 -1.44 -2.33 0.84
CA ALA A 79 -1.12 -1.05 1.46
C ALA A 79 -1.98 -0.75 2.68
N PHE A 80 -3.02 -1.53 2.93
CA PHE A 80 -3.98 -1.28 4.02
C PHE A 80 -3.91 -2.36 5.08
N SER A 81 -3.85 -1.92 6.34
CA SER A 81 -3.84 -2.80 7.49
C SER A 81 -5.08 -2.51 8.33
N TYR A 82 -6.04 -3.44 8.35
CA TYR A 82 -7.33 -3.26 9.00
C TYR A 82 -7.24 -3.59 10.47
N GLY A 83 -7.76 -2.68 11.31
CA GLY A 83 -7.97 -2.94 12.71
C GLY A 83 -9.28 -3.67 12.96
N ASN A 84 -9.63 -3.81 14.24
CA ASN A 84 -10.88 -4.44 14.64
C ASN A 84 -12.07 -3.52 14.38
N ILE A 85 -13.23 -4.12 14.14
CA ILE A 85 -14.49 -3.38 14.11
C ILE A 85 -14.87 -3.09 15.56
N GLU A 86 -15.09 -1.81 15.87
CA GLU A 86 -15.36 -1.37 17.24
C GLU A 86 -16.66 -0.55 17.30
N PRO A 87 -17.32 -0.52 18.47
CA PRO A 87 -18.49 0.33 18.65
C PRO A 87 -18.14 1.80 18.48
N ALA A 88 -19.08 2.57 17.94
CA ALA A 88 -18.96 4.01 17.76
C ALA A 88 -20.22 4.70 18.25
N ALA A 89 -20.24 6.02 18.18
CA ALA A 89 -21.35 6.83 18.68
C ALA A 89 -22.68 6.47 17.99
N GLY A 90 -23.79 6.53 18.76
CA GLY A 90 -25.11 6.33 18.20
C GLY A 90 -25.46 4.90 17.82
N GLY A 91 -24.78 3.92 18.41
CA GLY A 91 -25.02 2.51 18.10
C GLY A 91 -24.42 2.07 16.77
N THR A 92 -23.57 2.89 16.16
CA THR A 92 -22.87 2.54 14.94
C THR A 92 -21.59 1.74 15.24
N VAL A 93 -20.93 1.29 14.19
CA VAL A 93 -19.63 0.61 14.28
C VAL A 93 -18.62 1.32 13.39
N ARG A 94 -17.35 1.17 13.74
CA ARG A 94 -16.26 1.83 13.03
C ARG A 94 -15.09 0.87 12.88
N GLN A 95 -14.41 0.96 11.76
CA GLN A 95 -13.17 0.22 11.52
C GLN A 95 -12.15 1.17 10.89
N ARG A 96 -10.92 1.10 11.36
CA ARG A 96 -9.81 1.89 10.82
C ARG A 96 -8.91 1.00 10.01
N ALA A 97 -8.45 1.49 8.86
CA ALA A 97 -7.49 0.81 8.03
C ALA A 97 -6.28 1.73 7.89
N ALA A 98 -5.15 1.34 8.48
CA ALA A 98 -3.92 2.10 8.38
C ALA A 98 -3.36 1.99 6.97
N ILE A 99 -2.87 3.12 6.43
CA ILE A 99 -2.27 3.16 5.10
C ILE A 99 -0.76 3.07 5.26
N GLN A 100 -0.16 2.10 4.58
CA GLN A 100 1.28 1.89 4.58
C GLN A 100 1.93 2.94 3.66
N GLU A 101 2.70 3.87 4.24
CA GLU A 101 3.53 4.80 3.48
C GLU A 101 4.97 4.67 3.95
N GLY A 102 5.88 4.50 2.99
CA GLY A 102 7.27 4.24 3.28
C GLY A 102 7.51 2.80 3.68
N ILE A 103 8.76 2.38 3.67
CA ILE A 103 9.15 1.03 4.07
C ILE A 103 9.54 1.08 5.56
N PRO A 104 8.85 0.31 6.44
CA PRO A 104 9.24 0.25 7.84
C PRO A 104 10.68 -0.26 7.99
N GLN A 105 11.37 0.20 9.02
CA GLN A 105 12.78 -0.17 9.26
C GLN A 105 12.99 -1.68 9.29
N GLU A 106 12.09 -2.42 9.93
CA GLU A 106 12.18 -3.88 9.99
C GLU A 106 12.15 -4.50 8.61
N LYS A 107 11.25 -4.02 7.75
CA LYS A 107 11.12 -4.53 6.38
C LYS A 107 12.30 -4.10 5.52
N ALA A 108 12.79 -2.88 5.71
CA ALA A 108 13.98 -2.41 5.01
C ALA A 108 15.19 -3.30 5.31
N LYS A 109 15.36 -3.69 6.56
CA LYS A 109 16.43 -4.60 6.97
C LYS A 109 16.27 -5.98 6.34
N GLU A 110 15.04 -6.50 6.27
CA GLU A 110 14.77 -7.77 5.60
C GLU A 110 15.14 -7.71 4.12
N VAL A 111 14.77 -6.62 3.45
CA VAL A 111 15.07 -6.42 2.02
C VAL A 111 16.58 -6.36 1.80
N VAL A 112 17.30 -5.58 2.61
CA VAL A 112 18.74 -5.46 2.48
C VAL A 112 19.43 -6.81 2.72
N LYS A 113 18.99 -7.54 3.75
CA LYS A 113 19.53 -8.87 4.03
C LYS A 113 19.27 -9.84 2.88
N PHE A 114 18.05 -9.83 2.33
CA PHE A 114 17.72 -10.67 1.19
C PHE A 114 18.64 -10.39 0.01
N ILE A 115 18.88 -9.11 -0.31
CA ILE A 115 19.76 -8.72 -1.40
C ILE A 115 21.19 -9.23 -1.16
N LYS A 116 21.70 -9.07 0.06
CA LYS A 116 23.02 -9.56 0.41
C LYS A 116 23.13 -11.08 0.26
N ASP A 117 22.09 -11.79 0.66
CA ASP A 117 22.08 -13.26 0.61
C ASP A 117 22.05 -13.79 -0.82
N THR A 118 21.62 -13.01 -1.80
CA THR A 118 21.67 -13.39 -3.22
C THR A 118 23.10 -13.40 -3.76
N LYS A 119 24.01 -12.72 -3.08
CA LYS A 119 25.41 -12.54 -3.49
C LYS A 119 25.57 -11.85 -4.84
N VAL A 120 24.55 -11.20 -5.32
CA VAL A 120 24.61 -10.35 -6.51
C VAL A 120 25.47 -9.13 -6.19
N LYS A 121 26.27 -8.68 -7.16
CA LYS A 121 27.22 -7.57 -6.95
C LYS A 121 26.53 -6.22 -6.98
N VAL A 122 25.77 -5.91 -5.94
CA VAL A 122 25.11 -4.63 -5.74
C VAL A 122 25.29 -4.20 -4.29
N GLN A 123 25.05 -2.92 -4.05
CA GLN A 123 25.01 -2.35 -2.70
C GLN A 123 23.60 -1.89 -2.41
N ALA A 124 23.12 -2.21 -1.24
CA ALA A 124 21.79 -1.78 -0.78
C ALA A 124 21.96 -0.96 0.50
N SER A 125 21.33 0.19 0.54
CA SER A 125 21.38 1.06 1.71
C SER A 125 19.99 1.57 2.07
N ILE A 126 19.72 1.66 3.37
CA ILE A 126 18.48 2.21 3.88
C ILE A 126 18.63 3.73 3.94
N GLN A 127 17.73 4.46 3.29
CA GLN A 127 17.74 5.93 3.29
C GLN A 127 16.35 6.40 3.70
N GLY A 128 16.18 6.75 4.98
CA GLY A 128 14.87 7.11 5.49
C GLY A 128 13.89 5.95 5.40
N ASP A 129 12.85 6.12 4.61
CA ASP A 129 11.80 5.11 4.41
C ASP A 129 11.91 4.40 3.05
N ILE A 130 13.06 4.49 2.41
CA ILE A 130 13.32 3.81 1.14
C ILE A 130 14.60 2.97 1.24
N VAL A 131 14.77 2.07 0.26
CA VAL A 131 16.02 1.32 0.10
C VAL A 131 16.59 1.64 -1.27
N ARG A 132 17.81 2.11 -1.30
CA ARG A 132 18.53 2.40 -2.57
C ARG A 132 19.45 1.25 -2.90
N VAL A 133 19.35 0.76 -4.14
CA VAL A 133 20.19 -0.31 -4.65
C VAL A 133 21.03 0.24 -5.78
N SER A 134 22.36 0.04 -5.71
CA SER A 134 23.28 0.51 -6.75
C SER A 134 24.23 -0.59 -7.17
N GLY A 135 24.66 -0.53 -8.43
CA GLY A 135 25.58 -1.48 -9.01
C GLY A 135 26.09 -0.99 -10.35
N ARG A 136 27.12 -1.67 -10.86
CA ARG A 136 27.72 -1.28 -12.14
C ARG A 136 26.87 -1.64 -13.34
N ASP A 137 26.24 -2.82 -13.27
CA ASP A 137 25.55 -3.40 -14.42
C ASP A 137 24.04 -3.16 -14.32
N ARG A 138 23.47 -2.69 -15.41
CA ARG A 138 22.04 -2.58 -15.53
C ARG A 138 21.35 -3.95 -15.39
N ASP A 139 21.92 -4.97 -16.04
CA ASP A 139 21.36 -6.32 -16.00
C ASP A 139 21.38 -6.89 -14.58
N THR A 140 22.41 -6.60 -13.81
CA THR A 140 22.50 -7.01 -12.41
C THR A 140 21.38 -6.38 -11.57
N LEU A 141 21.10 -5.10 -11.80
CA LEU A 141 20.01 -4.42 -11.10
C LEU A 141 18.64 -5.01 -11.49
N GLN A 142 18.45 -5.33 -12.76
CA GLN A 142 17.23 -5.97 -13.22
C GLN A 142 17.03 -7.35 -12.59
N ASP A 143 18.09 -8.10 -12.42
CA ASP A 143 18.06 -9.39 -11.74
C ASP A 143 17.60 -9.23 -10.28
N VAL A 144 18.13 -8.24 -9.58
CA VAL A 144 17.71 -7.95 -8.21
C VAL A 144 16.23 -7.60 -8.13
N ILE A 145 15.73 -6.76 -9.05
CA ILE A 145 14.32 -6.40 -9.12
C ILE A 145 13.46 -7.65 -9.31
N ALA A 146 13.83 -8.53 -10.23
CA ALA A 146 13.09 -9.76 -10.49
C ALA A 146 13.01 -10.65 -9.23
N ARG A 147 14.14 -10.81 -8.53
CA ARG A 147 14.19 -11.60 -7.30
C ARG A 147 13.34 -10.99 -6.18
N LEU A 148 13.33 -9.65 -6.07
CA LEU A 148 12.52 -8.96 -5.07
C LEU A 148 11.03 -9.08 -5.37
N LYS A 149 10.65 -9.04 -6.64
CA LYS A 149 9.25 -9.22 -7.04
C LYS A 149 8.73 -10.63 -6.74
N ASP A 150 9.60 -11.61 -6.80
CA ASP A 150 9.26 -13.01 -6.55
C ASP A 150 9.04 -13.31 -5.06
N LYS A 151 9.63 -12.52 -4.18
CA LYS A 151 9.50 -12.72 -2.74
C LYS A 151 8.45 -11.81 -2.15
N ASP A 152 7.59 -12.38 -1.32
CA ASP A 152 6.58 -11.62 -0.58
C ASP A 152 7.15 -11.14 0.75
N PHE A 153 7.38 -9.83 0.87
CA PHE A 153 7.84 -9.22 2.12
C PHE A 153 6.69 -8.76 3.01
N GLY A 154 5.46 -8.99 2.57
CA GLY A 154 4.27 -8.60 3.33
C GLY A 154 3.88 -7.14 3.20
N ILE A 155 4.59 -6.38 2.36
CA ILE A 155 4.29 -4.98 2.08
C ILE A 155 4.27 -4.75 0.58
N HIS A 156 3.60 -3.68 0.18
CA HIS A 156 3.64 -3.22 -1.21
C HIS A 156 4.97 -2.51 -1.45
N MET A 157 5.66 -2.87 -2.54
CA MET A 157 6.92 -2.24 -2.93
C MET A 157 6.87 -1.85 -4.39
N GLN A 158 7.46 -0.70 -4.69
CA GLN A 158 7.63 -0.18 -6.05
C GLN A 158 9.11 0.05 -6.31
N PHE A 159 9.51 -0.11 -7.55
CA PHE A 159 10.89 0.09 -8.00
C PHE A 159 10.91 1.29 -8.93
N THR A 160 11.58 2.34 -8.51
CA THR A 160 11.48 3.64 -9.17
C THR A 160 12.82 4.38 -9.15
N ASN A 161 12.84 5.59 -9.70
CA ASN A 161 14.00 6.47 -9.71
C ASN A 161 15.25 5.80 -10.30
N TYR A 162 15.07 5.02 -11.35
CA TYR A 162 16.22 4.41 -12.02
C TYR A 162 17.15 5.50 -12.55
N ARG A 163 18.42 5.42 -12.16
CA ARG A 163 19.46 6.34 -12.63
C ARG A 163 20.54 5.55 -13.31
N SER A 164 20.86 5.98 -14.52
CA SER A 164 21.91 5.39 -15.34
C SER A 164 23.01 6.44 -15.52
N ASN A 165 24.21 6.09 -15.15
CA ASN A 165 25.37 6.97 -15.33
C ASN A 165 26.22 6.54 -16.50
#